data_fce970babbb7b02616b385b3ffcb22fa
#
_entry.id   fce970babbb7b02616b385b3ffcb22fa
#
_cell.length_a   1.000
_cell.length_b   1.000
_cell.length_c   1.000
_cell.angle_alpha   90.00
_cell.angle_beta   90.00
_cell.angle_gamma   90.00
#
_symmetry.space_group_name_H-M   'P 1'
#
loop_
_entity.id
_entity.type
_entity.pdbx_description
1 polymer ?
#
loop_
_entity_poly.entity_id
_entity_poly.type
_entity_poly.pdbx_seq_one_letter_code
_entity_poly.pdbx_strand_id
1 'polypeptide(L)'
;MKILVINPGSTSTKIAVYENETPLLVRNIKHTVEELSVYPQVIDQFEFRKNLVLEELETNGIPFEFDAVIGRGGLVKPISGGVYEVNEVMKRDTLHAMRTHACNLGGLIAEELASALPHCRAFIADPGVVDEREEIAHISGSPLLPKITIWHALNQKAIARRFAKEQGSRYEDLDLIICHLGGGISVAVHHHGRAIDSNNALDGEGPFSPERAGTLPAGQLIDLCFSGQLTKDELKKRISGRAGLTAHLGTTDVPAIIQSIEEGDKKAELILDAMIYNVAKAIGASATVLYGKVDAILLTGGIAYSDYIISRLKKRISFLAPIYVYPGEGEMESLAYNALGALRGELPVQIYK
;
A
#
# COMPACT_ATOMS: atom_id res chain seq x y z
N MET A 1 -3.80 5.69 26.29
CA MET A 1 -3.43 6.61 25.22
C MET A 1 -4.48 6.50 24.12
N LYS A 2 -5.00 7.66 23.69
CA LYS A 2 -6.07 7.73 22.69
C LYS A 2 -5.51 8.20 21.34
N ILE A 3 -5.72 7.44 20.30
CA ILE A 3 -5.11 7.65 18.98
C ILE A 3 -6.20 7.76 17.93
N LEU A 4 -6.16 8.81 17.14
CA LEU A 4 -6.97 8.98 15.93
C LEU A 4 -6.16 8.54 14.72
N VAL A 5 -6.72 7.67 13.90
CA VAL A 5 -6.11 7.13 12.67
C VAL A 5 -6.89 7.61 11.46
N ILE A 6 -6.20 8.13 10.44
CA ILE A 6 -6.78 8.69 9.22
C ILE A 6 -6.10 8.09 8.00
N ASN A 7 -6.86 7.40 7.16
CA ASN A 7 -6.36 6.78 5.93
C ASN A 7 -7.22 7.20 4.73
N PRO A 8 -6.87 8.30 4.06
CA PRO A 8 -7.55 8.74 2.85
C PRO A 8 -7.18 7.82 1.66
N GLY A 9 -8.20 7.19 1.08
CA GLY A 9 -8.10 6.44 -0.18
C GLY A 9 -8.71 7.19 -1.35
N SER A 10 -8.56 6.67 -2.57
CA SER A 10 -9.07 7.31 -3.79
C SER A 10 -10.59 7.53 -3.76
N THR A 11 -11.34 6.56 -3.23
CA THR A 11 -12.81 6.55 -3.20
C THR A 11 -13.39 6.44 -1.80
N SER A 12 -12.56 6.62 -0.76
CA SER A 12 -13.03 6.55 0.63
C SER A 12 -12.08 7.27 1.58
N THR A 13 -12.57 7.56 2.78
CA THR A 13 -11.75 7.96 3.93
C THR A 13 -12.01 6.97 5.05
N LYS A 14 -10.97 6.18 5.42
CA LYS A 14 -11.04 5.29 6.58
C LYS A 14 -10.60 6.04 7.82
N ILE A 15 -11.36 5.91 8.91
CA ILE A 15 -11.09 6.54 10.20
C ILE A 15 -11.15 5.47 11.27
N ALA A 16 -10.26 5.55 12.26
CA ALA A 16 -10.40 4.74 13.47
C ALA A 16 -9.94 5.51 14.70
N VAL A 17 -10.54 5.17 15.83
CA VAL A 17 -10.10 5.64 17.15
C VAL A 17 -9.71 4.42 17.97
N TYR A 18 -8.53 4.47 18.56
CA TYR A 18 -8.03 3.44 19.45
C TYR A 18 -7.78 4.01 20.85
N GLU A 19 -8.10 3.22 21.86
CA GLU A 19 -7.61 3.42 23.22
C GLU A 19 -6.56 2.34 23.51
N ASN A 20 -5.30 2.72 23.51
CA ASN A 20 -4.17 1.79 23.47
C ASN A 20 -4.30 0.83 22.26
N GLU A 21 -4.45 -0.47 22.49
CA GLU A 21 -4.58 -1.49 21.44
C GLU A 21 -6.04 -1.82 21.10
N THR A 22 -7.01 -1.20 21.81
CA THR A 22 -8.43 -1.51 21.65
C THR A 22 -9.09 -0.52 20.69
N PRO A 23 -9.72 -0.96 19.59
CA PRO A 23 -10.47 -0.09 18.72
C PRO A 23 -11.78 0.34 19.38
N LEU A 24 -12.01 1.65 19.49
CA LEU A 24 -13.27 2.25 19.95
C LEU A 24 -14.20 2.56 18.79
N LEU A 25 -13.65 2.96 17.64
CA LEU A 25 -14.38 3.29 16.43
C LEU A 25 -13.56 2.85 15.21
N VAL A 26 -14.22 2.23 14.23
CA VAL A 26 -13.64 1.98 12.89
C VAL A 26 -14.71 2.29 11.86
N ARG A 27 -14.43 3.20 10.94
CA ARG A 27 -15.35 3.63 9.88
C ARG A 27 -14.66 3.64 8.53
N ASN A 28 -15.42 3.32 7.50
CA ASN A 28 -14.99 3.45 6.11
C ASN A 28 -16.06 4.27 5.37
N ILE A 29 -15.79 5.55 5.19
CA ILE A 29 -16.66 6.50 4.54
C ILE A 29 -16.37 6.45 3.05
N LYS A 30 -17.32 5.95 2.27
CA LYS A 30 -17.22 5.90 0.81
C LYS A 30 -17.59 7.26 0.22
N HIS A 31 -16.90 7.65 -0.83
CA HIS A 31 -17.15 8.86 -1.60
C HIS A 31 -17.69 8.49 -2.97
N THR A 32 -18.70 9.19 -3.42
CA THR A 32 -19.22 9.05 -4.79
C THR A 32 -18.30 9.78 -5.78
N VAL A 33 -18.47 9.45 -7.06
CA VAL A 33 -17.73 10.16 -8.13
C VAL A 33 -18.16 11.64 -8.17
N GLU A 34 -19.44 11.91 -7.94
CA GLU A 34 -20.04 13.25 -7.92
C GLU A 34 -19.43 14.10 -6.80
N GLU A 35 -19.35 13.56 -5.57
CA GLU A 35 -18.75 14.26 -4.42
C GLU A 35 -17.28 14.64 -4.68
N LEU A 36 -16.52 13.77 -5.33
CA LEU A 36 -15.10 14.03 -5.59
C LEU A 36 -14.86 14.86 -6.86
N SER A 37 -15.79 14.87 -7.81
CA SER A 37 -15.62 15.56 -9.10
C SER A 37 -15.60 17.09 -9.01
N VAL A 38 -16.10 17.65 -7.89
CA VAL A 38 -16.06 19.09 -7.63
C VAL A 38 -14.66 19.60 -7.25
N TYR A 39 -13.74 18.69 -6.95
CA TYR A 39 -12.36 18.99 -6.56
C TYR A 39 -11.40 18.72 -7.74
N PRO A 40 -10.87 19.76 -8.42
CA PRO A 40 -9.97 19.58 -9.57
C PRO A 40 -8.70 18.81 -9.21
N GLN A 41 -8.18 19.00 -7.99
CA GLN A 41 -6.97 18.35 -7.50
C GLN A 41 -7.23 17.62 -6.18
N VAL A 42 -6.39 16.63 -5.89
CA VAL A 42 -6.49 15.86 -4.64
C VAL A 42 -6.35 16.77 -3.42
N ILE A 43 -5.48 17.77 -3.48
CA ILE A 43 -5.26 18.70 -2.36
C ILE A 43 -6.51 19.51 -2.03
N ASP A 44 -7.37 19.80 -3.01
CA ASP A 44 -8.60 20.56 -2.82
C ASP A 44 -9.62 19.78 -1.95
N GLN A 45 -9.44 18.46 -1.78
CA GLN A 45 -10.25 17.60 -0.92
C GLN A 45 -9.86 17.70 0.57
N PHE A 46 -8.85 18.50 0.93
CA PHE A 46 -8.32 18.56 2.29
C PHE A 46 -9.40 18.92 3.31
N GLU A 47 -10.05 20.07 3.15
CA GLU A 47 -11.11 20.55 4.06
C GLU A 47 -12.30 19.58 4.10
N PHE A 48 -12.73 19.10 2.95
CA PHE A 48 -13.80 18.12 2.85
C PHE A 48 -13.51 16.87 3.70
N ARG A 49 -12.34 16.27 3.53
CA ARG A 49 -11.99 15.05 4.26
C ARG A 49 -11.71 15.30 5.74
N LYS A 50 -11.14 16.45 6.10
CA LYS A 50 -10.95 16.85 7.50
C LYS A 50 -12.30 17.00 8.22
N ASN A 51 -13.24 17.69 7.60
CA ASN A 51 -14.56 17.91 8.19
C ASN A 51 -15.32 16.60 8.37
N LEU A 52 -15.24 15.66 7.41
CA LEU A 52 -15.80 14.31 7.56
C LEU A 52 -15.24 13.58 8.78
N VAL A 53 -13.94 13.72 9.07
CA VAL A 53 -13.35 13.13 10.28
C VAL A 53 -14.00 13.70 11.53
N LEU A 54 -14.15 15.02 11.61
CA LEU A 54 -14.75 15.70 12.77
C LEU A 54 -16.23 15.34 12.94
N GLU A 55 -17.01 15.34 11.86
CA GLU A 55 -18.42 14.93 11.84
C GLU A 55 -18.61 13.48 12.31
N GLU A 56 -17.75 12.56 11.88
CA GLU A 56 -17.82 11.18 12.33
C GLU A 56 -17.49 11.02 13.82
N LEU A 57 -16.54 11.79 14.34
CA LEU A 57 -16.24 11.79 15.76
C LEU A 57 -17.43 12.31 16.57
N GLU A 58 -18.03 13.43 16.16
CA GLU A 58 -19.20 14.03 16.81
C GLU A 58 -20.41 13.08 16.78
N THR A 59 -20.73 12.54 15.60
CA THR A 59 -21.86 11.63 15.39
C THR A 59 -21.76 10.37 16.26
N ASN A 60 -20.55 9.88 16.51
CA ASN A 60 -20.31 8.70 17.34
C ASN A 60 -20.02 9.06 18.82
N GLY A 61 -20.18 10.32 19.23
CA GLY A 61 -19.97 10.74 20.61
C GLY A 61 -18.53 10.59 21.11
N ILE A 62 -17.56 10.65 20.20
CA ILE A 62 -16.13 10.56 20.53
C ILE A 62 -15.61 11.97 20.84
N PRO A 63 -15.19 12.28 22.08
CA PRO A 63 -14.57 13.56 22.38
C PRO A 63 -13.31 13.80 21.55
N PHE A 64 -13.13 15.03 21.06
CA PHE A 64 -11.94 15.43 20.31
C PHE A 64 -10.76 15.68 21.26
N GLU A 65 -10.26 14.60 21.85
CA GLU A 65 -9.17 14.54 22.81
C GLU A 65 -8.29 13.36 22.47
N PHE A 66 -7.08 13.60 21.97
CA PHE A 66 -6.15 12.57 21.51
C PHE A 66 -4.73 12.84 21.97
N ASP A 67 -3.98 11.78 22.26
CA ASP A 67 -2.53 11.83 22.53
C ASP A 67 -1.73 11.91 21.22
N ALA A 68 -2.27 11.29 20.16
CA ALA A 68 -1.73 11.36 18.82
C ALA A 68 -2.80 11.28 17.74
N VAL A 69 -2.53 11.92 16.60
CA VAL A 69 -3.21 11.68 15.33
C VAL A 69 -2.20 11.11 14.35
N ILE A 70 -2.53 9.98 13.73
CA ILE A 70 -1.65 9.37 12.73
C ILE A 70 -2.37 9.26 11.39
N GLY A 71 -1.73 9.81 10.36
CA GLY A 71 -2.20 9.72 8.99
C GLY A 71 -1.44 8.67 8.16
N ARG A 72 -2.09 8.10 7.15
CA ARG A 72 -1.35 7.37 6.12
C ARG A 72 -0.38 8.34 5.44
N GLY A 73 0.89 7.95 5.34
CA GLY A 73 1.92 8.78 4.73
C GLY A 73 1.74 8.93 3.22
N GLY A 74 2.02 10.12 2.73
CA GLY A 74 1.92 10.49 1.32
C GLY A 74 3.12 10.05 0.47
N LEU A 75 3.04 10.40 -0.83
CA LEU A 75 4.08 10.12 -1.82
C LEU A 75 5.15 11.24 -1.84
N VAL A 76 5.80 11.42 -0.69
CA VAL A 76 6.95 12.32 -0.54
C VAL A 76 8.21 11.72 -1.20
N LYS A 77 9.38 12.33 -1.01
CA LYS A 77 10.64 11.70 -1.45
C LYS A 77 10.89 10.37 -0.75
N PRO A 78 11.71 9.48 -1.31
CA PRO A 78 12.07 8.20 -0.68
C PRO A 78 12.65 8.39 0.72
N ILE A 79 12.18 7.58 1.68
CA ILE A 79 12.61 7.59 3.08
C ILE A 79 12.77 6.16 3.61
N SER A 80 13.48 5.99 4.71
CA SER A 80 13.53 4.72 5.44
C SER A 80 12.17 4.38 6.06
N GLY A 81 11.92 3.12 6.35
CA GLY A 81 10.75 2.68 7.11
C GLY A 81 10.78 3.19 8.55
N GLY A 82 9.61 3.29 9.17
CA GLY A 82 9.42 3.70 10.56
C GLY A 82 8.40 4.80 10.75
N VAL A 83 8.36 5.34 11.96
CA VAL A 83 7.45 6.42 12.37
C VAL A 83 8.12 7.78 12.22
N TYR A 84 7.43 8.71 11.60
CA TYR A 84 7.88 10.09 11.43
C TYR A 84 6.86 11.04 12.05
N GLU A 85 7.35 12.02 12.80
CA GLU A 85 6.53 13.15 13.19
C GLU A 85 6.37 14.09 11.99
N VAL A 86 5.13 14.53 11.73
CA VAL A 86 4.85 15.43 10.61
C VAL A 86 5.46 16.80 10.94
N ASN A 87 6.30 17.31 10.06
CA ASN A 87 6.95 18.60 10.20
C ASN A 87 6.77 19.48 8.94
N GLU A 88 7.16 20.74 9.02
CA GLU A 88 7.00 21.72 7.94
C GLU A 88 7.68 21.30 6.62
N VAL A 89 8.82 20.61 6.73
CA VAL A 89 9.53 20.10 5.53
C VAL A 89 8.69 19.04 4.83
N MET A 90 8.15 18.09 5.59
CA MET A 90 7.27 17.03 5.05
C MET A 90 5.99 17.62 4.45
N LYS A 91 5.36 18.60 5.12
CA LYS A 91 4.15 19.29 4.62
C LYS A 91 4.44 19.94 3.26
N ARG A 92 5.51 20.71 3.18
CA ARG A 92 5.94 21.37 1.94
C ARG A 92 6.20 20.36 0.84
N ASP A 93 6.95 19.29 1.10
CA ASP A 93 7.29 18.26 0.12
C ASP A 93 6.03 17.48 -0.33
N THR A 94 5.06 17.29 0.57
CA THR A 94 3.77 16.67 0.24
C THR A 94 2.94 17.55 -0.71
N LEU A 95 2.90 18.86 -0.47
CA LEU A 95 2.18 19.82 -1.32
C LEU A 95 2.79 19.93 -2.74
N HIS A 96 4.10 19.70 -2.87
CA HIS A 96 4.84 19.76 -4.13
C HIS A 96 5.20 18.38 -4.69
N ALA A 97 4.55 17.31 -4.20
CA ALA A 97 4.85 15.95 -4.62
C ALA A 97 4.61 15.76 -6.13
N MET A 98 5.58 15.14 -6.81
CA MET A 98 5.46 14.84 -8.24
C MET A 98 4.34 13.86 -8.58
N ARG A 99 3.87 13.12 -7.59
CA ARG A 99 2.75 12.17 -7.69
C ARG A 99 1.70 12.53 -6.66
N THR A 100 0.46 12.66 -7.13
CA THR A 100 -0.69 12.98 -6.29
C THR A 100 -1.55 11.73 -6.08
N HIS A 101 -1.82 11.44 -4.81
CA HIS A 101 -2.75 10.40 -4.40
C HIS A 101 -3.46 10.85 -3.12
N ALA A 102 -4.65 10.34 -2.85
CA ALA A 102 -5.42 10.73 -1.65
C ALA A 102 -4.64 10.53 -0.34
N CYS A 103 -3.75 9.53 -0.27
CA CYS A 103 -2.89 9.32 0.91
C CYS A 103 -1.99 10.52 1.23
N ASN A 104 -1.71 11.43 0.28
CA ASN A 104 -0.95 12.65 0.55
C ASN A 104 -1.64 13.55 1.59
N LEU A 105 -2.97 13.46 1.69
CA LEU A 105 -3.74 14.23 2.67
C LEU A 105 -3.63 13.69 4.10
N GLY A 106 -3.28 12.41 4.29
CA GLY A 106 -3.31 11.77 5.59
C GLY A 106 -2.43 12.45 6.64
N GLY A 107 -1.16 12.71 6.31
CA GLY A 107 -0.24 13.41 7.19
C GLY A 107 -0.62 14.87 7.41
N LEU A 108 -1.12 15.56 6.37
CA LEU A 108 -1.57 16.96 6.46
C LEU A 108 -2.78 17.10 7.40
N ILE A 109 -3.79 16.25 7.24
CA ILE A 109 -4.98 16.24 8.11
C ILE A 109 -4.59 15.86 9.54
N ALA A 110 -3.68 14.88 9.70
CA ALA A 110 -3.22 14.48 11.03
C ALA A 110 -2.55 15.63 11.77
N GLU A 111 -1.72 16.41 11.10
CA GLU A 111 -1.02 17.54 11.70
C GLU A 111 -1.98 18.69 12.04
N GLU A 112 -2.88 19.04 11.13
CA GLU A 112 -3.89 20.08 11.37
C GLU A 112 -4.77 19.76 12.59
N LEU A 113 -5.25 18.51 12.70
CA LEU A 113 -6.06 18.09 13.84
C LEU A 113 -5.27 18.00 15.13
N ALA A 114 -4.03 17.52 15.09
CA ALA A 114 -3.18 17.44 16.27
C ALA A 114 -2.80 18.83 16.80
N SER A 115 -2.53 19.78 15.90
CA SER A 115 -2.19 21.18 16.28
C SER A 115 -3.31 21.92 17.01
N ALA A 116 -4.55 21.48 16.85
CA ALA A 116 -5.69 22.04 17.58
C ALA A 116 -5.81 21.52 19.03
N LEU A 117 -4.99 20.54 19.42
CA LEU A 117 -5.04 19.87 20.72
C LEU A 117 -3.74 20.11 21.51
N PRO A 118 -3.81 20.36 22.83
CA PRO A 118 -2.64 20.47 23.66
C PRO A 118 -1.91 19.12 23.76
N HIS A 119 -0.58 19.13 23.54
CA HIS A 119 0.31 17.97 23.67
C HIS A 119 0.03 16.80 22.68
N CYS A 120 -0.88 16.94 21.74
CA CYS A 120 -1.14 15.94 20.73
C CYS A 120 -0.03 15.96 19.67
N ARG A 121 0.40 14.77 19.24
CA ARG A 121 1.46 14.64 18.22
C ARG A 121 0.89 14.10 16.92
N ALA A 122 1.40 14.60 15.80
CA ALA A 122 1.02 14.14 14.46
C ALA A 122 2.07 13.21 13.87
N PHE A 123 1.65 12.03 13.40
CA PHE A 123 2.55 11.05 12.83
C PHE A 123 2.11 10.55 11.45
N ILE A 124 3.09 10.01 10.71
CA ILE A 124 2.90 9.03 9.65
C ILE A 124 3.79 7.82 9.94
N ALA A 125 3.46 6.67 9.35
CA ALA A 125 4.30 5.48 9.46
C ALA A 125 4.37 4.71 8.13
N ASP A 126 5.57 4.18 7.84
CA ASP A 126 5.86 3.29 6.71
C ASP A 126 5.12 3.69 5.41
N PRO A 127 5.31 4.93 4.86
CA PRO A 127 4.59 5.37 3.66
C PRO A 127 4.97 4.51 2.45
N GLY A 128 4.15 4.56 1.39
CA GLY A 128 4.38 3.77 0.18
C GLY A 128 5.68 4.06 -0.57
N VAL A 129 6.38 5.13 -0.20
CA VAL A 129 7.69 5.56 -0.73
C VAL A 129 8.87 5.09 0.10
N VAL A 130 8.65 4.21 1.09
CA VAL A 130 9.76 3.60 1.83
C VAL A 130 10.73 2.94 0.84
N ASP A 131 11.99 3.36 0.91
CA ASP A 131 13.06 2.84 0.08
C ASP A 131 14.28 2.47 0.94
N GLU A 132 14.37 1.19 1.26
CA GLU A 132 15.44 0.58 2.01
C GLU A 132 16.24 -0.40 1.14
N ARG A 133 15.99 -0.35 -0.18
CA ARG A 133 16.58 -1.26 -1.15
C ARG A 133 18.10 -1.15 -1.16
N GLU A 134 18.73 -2.24 -1.52
CA GLU A 134 20.15 -2.23 -1.83
C GLU A 134 20.43 -1.39 -3.08
N GLU A 135 21.60 -0.79 -3.17
CA GLU A 135 21.98 0.08 -4.29
C GLU A 135 21.82 -0.62 -5.65
N ILE A 136 22.16 -1.89 -5.72
CA ILE A 136 22.01 -2.71 -6.93
C ILE A 136 20.55 -2.84 -7.38
N ALA A 137 19.59 -2.81 -6.47
CA ALA A 137 18.17 -2.94 -6.78
C ALA A 137 17.57 -1.67 -7.43
N HIS A 138 18.26 -0.54 -7.40
CA HIS A 138 17.88 0.69 -8.10
C HIS A 138 18.22 0.69 -9.58
N ILE A 139 19.15 -0.20 -10.00
CA ILE A 139 19.69 -0.18 -11.34
C ILE A 139 18.77 -0.91 -12.31
N SER A 140 18.37 -0.23 -13.39
CA SER A 140 17.71 -0.82 -14.54
C SER A 140 18.70 -1.03 -15.69
N GLY A 141 18.23 -1.57 -16.81
CA GLY A 141 19.03 -1.67 -18.03
C GLY A 141 19.32 -0.33 -18.72
N SER A 142 18.86 0.80 -18.18
CA SER A 142 19.09 2.14 -18.74
C SER A 142 19.37 3.16 -17.63
N PRO A 143 20.45 3.95 -17.72
CA PRO A 143 20.74 5.00 -16.74
C PRO A 143 19.70 6.14 -16.76
N LEU A 144 18.91 6.26 -17.82
CA LEU A 144 17.84 7.27 -17.94
C LEU A 144 16.56 6.84 -17.20
N LEU A 145 16.43 5.56 -16.84
CA LEU A 145 15.21 4.98 -16.27
C LEU A 145 15.57 4.18 -15.00
N PRO A 146 16.00 4.84 -13.92
CA PRO A 146 16.28 4.15 -12.67
C PRO A 146 14.98 3.53 -12.11
N LYS A 147 15.10 2.41 -11.43
CA LYS A 147 13.95 1.81 -10.75
C LYS A 147 13.54 2.68 -9.57
N ILE A 148 12.24 2.93 -9.46
CA ILE A 148 11.61 3.64 -8.35
C ILE A 148 10.65 2.67 -7.68
N THR A 149 10.65 2.59 -6.36
CA THR A 149 9.70 1.75 -5.62
C THR A 149 8.53 2.55 -5.09
N ILE A 150 7.33 2.00 -5.25
CA ILE A 150 6.11 2.41 -4.54
C ILE A 150 5.35 1.12 -4.21
N TRP A 151 5.20 0.83 -2.93
CA TRP A 151 4.72 -0.46 -2.49
C TRP A 151 3.91 -0.38 -1.19
N HIS A 152 3.34 -1.49 -0.75
CA HIS A 152 2.50 -1.55 0.44
C HIS A 152 3.33 -1.72 1.72
N ALA A 153 4.25 -0.76 1.98
CA ALA A 153 5.22 -0.82 3.07
C ALA A 153 4.56 -1.02 4.43
N LEU A 154 3.56 -0.21 4.77
CA LEU A 154 2.84 -0.26 6.04
C LEU A 154 2.26 -1.67 6.31
N ASN A 155 1.53 -2.22 5.35
CA ASN A 155 0.92 -3.55 5.50
C ASN A 155 2.00 -4.64 5.59
N GLN A 156 2.98 -4.65 4.69
CA GLN A 156 3.98 -5.72 4.65
C GLN A 156 4.88 -5.72 5.90
N LYS A 157 5.34 -4.55 6.36
CA LYS A 157 6.14 -4.46 7.59
C LYS A 157 5.34 -4.84 8.84
N ALA A 158 4.06 -4.49 8.89
CA ALA A 158 3.17 -4.93 9.99
C ALA A 158 3.00 -6.45 10.01
N ILE A 159 2.76 -7.06 8.85
CA ILE A 159 2.63 -8.53 8.71
C ILE A 159 3.96 -9.23 9.03
N ALA A 160 5.10 -8.68 8.64
CA ALA A 160 6.41 -9.22 9.01
C ALA A 160 6.63 -9.24 10.53
N ARG A 161 6.33 -8.14 11.21
CA ARG A 161 6.42 -8.05 12.69
C ARG A 161 5.44 -9.00 13.38
N ARG A 162 4.21 -9.11 12.87
CA ARG A 162 3.21 -10.05 13.37
C ARG A 162 3.67 -11.50 13.23
N PHE A 163 4.11 -11.89 12.04
CA PHE A 163 4.66 -13.23 11.79
C PHE A 163 5.83 -13.55 12.71
N ALA A 164 6.80 -12.63 12.85
CA ALA A 164 7.93 -12.79 13.73
C ALA A 164 7.49 -13.06 15.18
N LYS A 165 6.56 -12.26 15.71
CA LYS A 165 5.99 -12.44 17.05
C LYS A 165 5.31 -13.81 17.21
N GLU A 166 4.52 -14.24 16.22
CA GLU A 166 3.84 -15.55 16.22
C GLU A 166 4.83 -16.73 16.18
N GLN A 167 6.01 -16.53 15.56
CA GLN A 167 7.08 -17.55 15.52
C GLN A 167 8.05 -17.45 16.73
N GLY A 168 7.83 -16.53 17.67
CA GLY A 168 8.75 -16.31 18.79
C GLY A 168 10.13 -15.77 18.36
N SER A 169 10.19 -15.09 17.23
CA SER A 169 11.39 -14.48 16.64
C SER A 169 11.25 -12.96 16.55
N ARG A 170 12.28 -12.28 16.08
CA ARG A 170 12.24 -10.85 15.78
C ARG A 170 12.25 -10.66 14.27
N TYR A 171 11.61 -9.60 13.76
CA TYR A 171 11.59 -9.30 12.35
C TYR A 171 13.02 -9.06 11.77
N GLU A 172 13.91 -8.52 12.61
CA GLU A 172 15.31 -8.26 12.28
C GLU A 172 16.16 -9.52 12.16
N ASP A 173 15.62 -10.69 12.49
CA ASP A 173 16.33 -11.98 12.40
C ASP A 173 15.82 -12.86 11.25
N LEU A 174 14.90 -12.35 10.40
CA LEU A 174 14.20 -13.12 9.38
C LEU A 174 14.48 -12.65 7.96
N ASP A 175 14.46 -13.62 7.04
CA ASP A 175 14.50 -13.47 5.59
C ASP A 175 13.14 -13.84 4.98
N LEU A 176 12.36 -12.83 4.57
CA LEU A 176 10.98 -13.02 4.15
C LEU A 176 10.75 -12.52 2.72
N ILE A 177 9.87 -13.19 1.99
CA ILE A 177 9.24 -12.63 0.80
C ILE A 177 7.79 -12.34 1.14
N ILE A 178 7.38 -11.08 1.01
CA ILE A 178 6.00 -10.68 1.33
C ILE A 178 5.31 -10.19 0.06
N CYS A 179 4.13 -10.76 -0.20
CA CYS A 179 3.31 -10.39 -1.33
C CYS A 179 1.98 -9.82 -0.85
N HIS A 180 1.76 -8.55 -1.08
CA HIS A 180 0.47 -7.90 -0.88
C HIS A 180 -0.37 -8.04 -2.16
N LEU A 181 -1.52 -8.67 -2.04
CA LEU A 181 -2.47 -8.97 -3.10
C LEU A 181 -3.71 -8.08 -2.94
N GLY A 182 -3.78 -6.99 -3.67
CA GLY A 182 -4.88 -6.02 -3.63
C GLY A 182 -5.18 -5.41 -5.00
N GLY A 183 -5.80 -4.25 -5.07
CA GLY A 183 -6.00 -3.48 -6.31
C GLY A 183 -4.67 -3.21 -7.03
N GLY A 184 -3.60 -3.00 -6.28
CA GLY A 184 -2.21 -3.15 -6.70
C GLY A 184 -1.58 -4.38 -6.07
N ILE A 185 -0.52 -4.92 -6.68
CA ILE A 185 0.23 -6.05 -6.15
C ILE A 185 1.69 -5.64 -5.97
N SER A 186 2.21 -5.79 -4.75
CA SER A 186 3.63 -5.60 -4.48
C SER A 186 4.24 -6.84 -3.87
N VAL A 187 5.42 -7.19 -4.37
CA VAL A 187 6.27 -8.26 -3.85
C VAL A 187 7.55 -7.60 -3.35
N ALA A 188 7.85 -7.74 -2.07
CA ALA A 188 9.08 -7.22 -1.51
C ALA A 188 9.89 -8.31 -0.80
N VAL A 189 11.20 -8.13 -0.85
CA VAL A 189 12.18 -8.98 -0.17
C VAL A 189 12.58 -8.27 1.12
N HIS A 190 12.30 -8.90 2.24
CA HIS A 190 12.64 -8.40 3.56
C HIS A 190 13.82 -9.20 4.11
N HIS A 191 14.89 -8.50 4.39
CA HIS A 191 16.12 -9.06 4.97
C HIS A 191 16.45 -8.30 6.24
N HIS A 192 16.44 -9.00 7.36
CA HIS A 192 16.83 -8.48 8.67
C HIS A 192 16.14 -7.13 9.00
N GLY A 193 14.81 -7.10 8.90
CA GLY A 193 14.00 -5.91 9.25
C GLY A 193 13.91 -4.83 8.15
N ARG A 194 14.57 -4.99 7.02
CA ARG A 194 14.61 -4.04 5.91
C ARG A 194 14.01 -4.63 4.63
N ALA A 195 13.30 -3.83 3.86
CA ALA A 195 12.84 -4.21 2.53
C ALA A 195 13.93 -3.87 1.50
N ILE A 196 14.80 -4.85 1.21
CA ILE A 196 16.00 -4.68 0.38
C ILE A 196 15.73 -4.73 -1.13
N ASP A 197 14.54 -5.16 -1.54
CA ASP A 197 14.06 -5.10 -2.93
C ASP A 197 12.53 -5.07 -2.94
N SER A 198 11.94 -4.36 -3.88
CA SER A 198 10.50 -4.34 -4.13
C SER A 198 10.19 -3.78 -5.51
N ASN A 199 9.07 -4.20 -6.11
CA ASN A 199 8.58 -3.62 -7.36
C ASN A 199 7.86 -2.29 -7.14
N ASN A 200 7.70 -1.51 -8.22
CA ASN A 200 6.80 -0.36 -8.25
C ASN A 200 5.37 -0.84 -8.55
N ALA A 201 4.60 -1.06 -7.52
CA ALA A 201 3.23 -1.56 -7.64
C ALA A 201 2.20 -0.51 -8.09
N LEU A 202 2.60 0.75 -8.33
CA LEU A 202 1.69 1.81 -8.80
C LEU A 202 1.70 1.93 -10.32
N ASP A 203 2.87 2.18 -10.90
CA ASP A 203 3.03 2.54 -12.31
C ASP A 203 4.29 1.95 -12.96
N GLY A 204 4.90 0.93 -12.34
CA GLY A 204 6.15 0.32 -12.80
C GLY A 204 6.08 -1.19 -13.03
N GLU A 205 7.20 -1.82 -12.78
CA GLU A 205 7.41 -3.25 -13.00
C GLU A 205 6.72 -4.13 -11.94
N GLY A 206 6.64 -5.41 -12.26
CA GLY A 206 6.05 -6.43 -11.39
C GLY A 206 4.86 -7.14 -12.03
N PRO A 207 4.11 -7.93 -11.26
CA PRO A 207 2.91 -8.58 -11.76
C PRO A 207 1.80 -7.56 -12.05
N PHE A 208 0.99 -7.82 -13.06
CA PHE A 208 -0.23 -7.05 -13.23
C PHE A 208 -1.25 -7.41 -12.13
N SER A 209 -2.13 -6.48 -11.83
CA SER A 209 -3.10 -6.56 -10.73
C SER A 209 -4.52 -6.28 -11.24
N PRO A 210 -5.55 -6.24 -10.39
CA PRO A 210 -6.87 -5.80 -10.81
C PRO A 210 -6.91 -4.47 -11.57
N GLU A 211 -6.09 -3.48 -11.21
CA GLU A 211 -6.17 -2.13 -11.77
C GLU A 211 -4.88 -1.65 -12.46
N ARG A 212 -3.80 -2.44 -12.43
CA ARG A 212 -2.47 -1.99 -12.85
C ARG A 212 -1.84 -2.95 -13.85
N ALA A 213 -1.10 -2.39 -14.79
CA ALA A 213 -0.51 -3.17 -15.89
C ALA A 213 0.68 -4.03 -15.48
N GLY A 214 1.44 -3.59 -14.46
CA GLY A 214 2.73 -4.21 -14.15
C GLY A 214 3.73 -4.05 -15.29
N THR A 215 4.61 -5.02 -15.45
CA THR A 215 5.61 -5.03 -16.51
C THR A 215 4.97 -5.17 -17.89
N LEU A 216 5.23 -4.19 -18.77
CA LEU A 216 4.78 -4.17 -20.15
C LEU A 216 5.95 -4.41 -21.12
N PRO A 217 5.71 -4.96 -22.34
CA PRO A 217 6.70 -5.05 -23.40
C PRO A 217 7.16 -3.64 -23.85
N ALA A 218 8.41 -3.27 -23.52
CA ALA A 218 8.89 -1.89 -23.70
C ALA A 218 8.84 -1.42 -25.15
N GLY A 219 9.21 -2.24 -26.13
CA GLY A 219 9.15 -1.87 -27.55
C GLY A 219 7.72 -1.53 -27.99
N GLN A 220 6.76 -2.39 -27.68
CA GLN A 220 5.35 -2.16 -28.03
C GLN A 220 4.76 -0.93 -27.30
N LEU A 221 5.22 -0.68 -26.06
CA LEU A 221 4.81 0.52 -25.32
C LEU A 221 5.30 1.80 -26.02
N ILE A 222 6.56 1.81 -26.48
CA ILE A 222 7.11 2.95 -27.25
C ILE A 222 6.32 3.17 -28.54
N ASP A 223 6.07 2.11 -29.31
CA ASP A 223 5.28 2.19 -30.55
C ASP A 223 3.89 2.79 -30.28
N LEU A 224 3.23 2.35 -29.20
CA LEU A 224 1.93 2.88 -28.80
C LEU A 224 2.01 4.36 -28.38
N CYS A 225 3.04 4.75 -27.62
CA CYS A 225 3.24 6.15 -27.18
C CYS A 225 3.38 7.11 -28.36
N PHE A 226 4.02 6.68 -29.46
CA PHE A 226 4.25 7.52 -30.63
C PHE A 226 3.27 7.28 -31.78
N SER A 227 2.28 6.39 -31.60
CA SER A 227 1.26 6.09 -32.62
C SER A 227 0.25 7.22 -32.88
N GLY A 228 0.14 8.17 -31.96
CA GLY A 228 -0.91 9.19 -31.97
C GLY A 228 -2.32 8.71 -31.63
N GLN A 229 -2.48 7.40 -31.29
CA GLN A 229 -3.80 6.82 -30.95
C GLN A 229 -4.32 7.25 -29.58
N LEU A 230 -3.43 7.54 -28.65
CA LEU A 230 -3.74 7.86 -27.26
C LEU A 230 -2.91 9.06 -26.78
N THR A 231 -3.53 9.88 -25.94
CA THR A 231 -2.83 10.94 -25.22
C THR A 231 -1.98 10.37 -24.09
N LYS A 232 -1.03 11.15 -23.61
CA LYS A 232 -0.20 10.78 -22.44
C LYS A 232 -1.05 10.42 -21.22
N ASP A 233 -2.13 11.15 -20.97
CA ASP A 233 -2.98 10.94 -19.80
C ASP A 233 -3.83 9.67 -19.94
N GLU A 234 -4.30 9.36 -21.15
CA GLU A 234 -4.97 8.08 -21.44
C GLU A 234 -4.03 6.90 -21.30
N LEU A 235 -2.77 7.02 -21.76
CA LEU A 235 -1.75 6.00 -21.58
C LEU A 235 -1.44 5.76 -20.09
N LYS A 236 -1.28 6.84 -19.30
CA LYS A 236 -1.08 6.71 -17.84
C LYS A 236 -2.24 5.97 -17.17
N LYS A 237 -3.49 6.27 -17.54
CA LYS A 237 -4.67 5.54 -17.03
C LYS A 237 -4.66 4.06 -17.41
N ARG A 238 -4.07 3.69 -18.57
CA ARG A 238 -3.89 2.31 -19.03
C ARG A 238 -2.70 1.60 -18.38
N ILE A 239 -1.88 2.32 -17.62
CA ILE A 239 -0.84 1.75 -16.76
C ILE A 239 -1.39 1.55 -15.34
N SER A 240 -2.12 2.55 -14.81
CA SER A 240 -2.65 2.52 -13.45
C SER A 240 -4.09 3.05 -13.41
N GLY A 241 -5.02 2.24 -12.94
CA GLY A 241 -6.45 2.53 -12.78
C GLY A 241 -7.36 1.87 -13.81
N ARG A 242 -6.93 1.74 -15.08
CA ARG A 242 -7.69 1.08 -16.15
C ARG A 242 -6.88 -0.01 -16.86
N ALA A 243 -6.06 -0.71 -16.11
CA ALA A 243 -5.18 -1.77 -16.57
C ALA A 243 -5.55 -3.11 -15.91
N GLY A 244 -4.73 -4.13 -16.07
CA GLY A 244 -4.88 -5.41 -15.43
C GLY A 244 -6.23 -6.10 -15.70
N LEU A 245 -6.87 -6.63 -14.65
CA LEU A 245 -8.17 -7.30 -14.80
C LEU A 245 -9.23 -6.35 -15.37
N THR A 246 -9.22 -5.08 -14.97
CA THR A 246 -10.14 -4.06 -15.52
C THR A 246 -10.01 -3.93 -17.02
N ALA A 247 -8.80 -3.93 -17.57
CA ALA A 247 -8.59 -3.82 -19.03
C ALA A 247 -9.04 -5.07 -19.78
N HIS A 248 -8.87 -6.25 -19.20
CA HIS A 248 -9.17 -7.52 -19.84
C HIS A 248 -10.62 -7.98 -19.66
N LEU A 249 -11.20 -7.72 -18.47
CA LEU A 249 -12.50 -8.27 -18.03
C LEU A 249 -13.54 -7.19 -17.69
N GLY A 250 -13.17 -5.92 -17.66
CA GLY A 250 -14.06 -4.80 -17.37
C GLY A 250 -14.40 -4.62 -15.87
N THR A 251 -13.78 -5.39 -14.99
CA THR A 251 -14.08 -5.34 -13.54
C THR A 251 -12.83 -5.61 -12.69
N THR A 252 -12.84 -5.10 -11.46
CA THR A 252 -11.86 -5.39 -10.40
C THR A 252 -12.41 -6.38 -9.36
N ASP A 253 -13.68 -6.75 -9.47
CA ASP A 253 -14.38 -7.61 -8.52
C ASP A 253 -13.93 -9.09 -8.69
N VAL A 254 -12.89 -9.45 -7.94
CA VAL A 254 -12.32 -10.79 -7.98
C VAL A 254 -13.33 -11.88 -7.60
N PRO A 255 -14.18 -11.73 -6.58
CA PRO A 255 -15.30 -12.65 -6.31
C PRO A 255 -16.22 -12.86 -7.51
N ALA A 256 -16.65 -11.79 -8.17
CA ALA A 256 -17.52 -11.88 -9.36
C ALA A 256 -16.81 -12.57 -10.54
N ILE A 257 -15.51 -12.32 -10.72
CA ILE A 257 -14.69 -13.03 -11.74
C ILE A 257 -14.63 -14.52 -11.44
N ILE A 258 -14.41 -14.92 -10.20
CA ILE A 258 -14.36 -16.35 -9.80
C ILE A 258 -15.72 -17.00 -10.03
N GLN A 259 -16.81 -16.33 -9.69
CA GLN A 259 -18.15 -16.84 -9.98
C GLN A 259 -18.36 -17.07 -11.49
N SER A 260 -17.96 -16.12 -12.34
CA SER A 260 -18.08 -16.32 -13.81
C SER A 260 -17.25 -17.50 -14.33
N ILE A 261 -16.09 -17.76 -13.70
CA ILE A 261 -15.26 -18.93 -14.02
C ILE A 261 -15.99 -20.23 -13.66
N GLU A 262 -16.64 -20.28 -12.50
CA GLU A 262 -17.45 -21.44 -12.07
C GLU A 262 -18.64 -21.67 -13.01
N GLU A 263 -19.18 -20.60 -13.59
CA GLU A 263 -20.23 -20.65 -14.63
C GLU A 263 -19.69 -20.97 -16.02
N GLY A 264 -18.36 -21.11 -16.19
CA GLY A 264 -17.72 -21.61 -17.42
C GLY A 264 -17.03 -20.53 -18.27
N ASP A 265 -16.83 -19.30 -17.78
CA ASP A 265 -16.09 -18.26 -18.52
C ASP A 265 -14.59 -18.59 -18.61
N LYS A 266 -14.20 -19.16 -19.76
CA LYS A 266 -12.81 -19.55 -20.05
C LYS A 266 -11.88 -18.37 -20.24
N LYS A 267 -12.39 -17.21 -20.68
CA LYS A 267 -11.58 -15.99 -20.79
C LYS A 267 -11.22 -15.46 -19.41
N ALA A 268 -12.20 -15.39 -18.51
CA ALA A 268 -11.96 -14.97 -17.12
C ALA A 268 -10.95 -15.89 -16.42
N GLU A 269 -11.10 -17.22 -16.59
CA GLU A 269 -10.17 -18.22 -16.05
C GLU A 269 -8.74 -17.97 -16.55
N LEU A 270 -8.55 -17.83 -17.87
CA LEU A 270 -7.23 -17.58 -18.47
C LEU A 270 -6.58 -16.29 -17.94
N ILE A 271 -7.34 -15.20 -17.86
CA ILE A 271 -6.80 -13.90 -17.42
C ILE A 271 -6.47 -13.91 -15.94
N LEU A 272 -7.32 -14.51 -15.10
CA LEU A 272 -7.05 -14.62 -13.66
C LEU A 272 -5.84 -15.53 -13.39
N ASP A 273 -5.74 -16.67 -14.10
CA ASP A 273 -4.58 -17.55 -14.00
C ASP A 273 -3.29 -16.90 -14.52
N ALA A 274 -3.37 -16.02 -15.52
CA ALA A 274 -2.23 -15.22 -15.98
C ALA A 274 -1.75 -14.22 -14.90
N MET A 275 -2.68 -13.60 -14.16
CA MET A 275 -2.32 -12.75 -13.01
C MET A 275 -1.59 -13.58 -11.94
N ILE A 276 -2.15 -14.72 -11.54
CA ILE A 276 -1.55 -15.63 -10.55
C ILE A 276 -0.16 -16.09 -11.01
N TYR A 277 -0.01 -16.44 -12.29
CA TYR A 277 1.26 -16.84 -12.88
C TYR A 277 2.32 -15.73 -12.78
N ASN A 278 1.97 -14.49 -13.08
CA ASN A 278 2.89 -13.36 -12.96
C ASN A 278 3.28 -13.08 -11.51
N VAL A 279 2.35 -13.22 -10.56
CA VAL A 279 2.65 -13.12 -9.13
C VAL A 279 3.63 -14.20 -8.70
N ALA A 280 3.39 -15.45 -9.11
CA ALA A 280 4.29 -16.56 -8.79
C ALA A 280 5.71 -16.34 -9.33
N LYS A 281 5.83 -15.83 -10.57
CA LYS A 281 7.12 -15.47 -11.18
C LYS A 281 7.84 -14.38 -10.39
N ALA A 282 7.12 -13.35 -9.95
CA ALA A 282 7.70 -12.27 -9.16
C ALA A 282 8.23 -12.79 -7.81
N ILE A 283 7.46 -13.63 -7.12
CA ILE A 283 7.90 -14.28 -5.87
C ILE A 283 9.13 -15.16 -6.12
N GLY A 284 9.13 -15.96 -7.20
CA GLY A 284 10.28 -16.80 -7.56
C GLY A 284 11.54 -15.99 -7.88
N ALA A 285 11.40 -14.89 -8.60
CA ALA A 285 12.51 -13.97 -8.85
C ALA A 285 13.02 -13.33 -7.55
N SER A 286 12.14 -12.94 -6.64
CA SER A 286 12.50 -12.39 -5.34
C SER A 286 13.32 -13.36 -4.48
N ALA A 287 13.11 -14.68 -4.60
CA ALA A 287 13.88 -15.67 -3.85
C ALA A 287 15.38 -15.66 -4.24
N THR A 288 15.72 -15.24 -5.45
CA THR A 288 17.11 -15.14 -5.89
C THR A 288 17.87 -14.02 -5.19
N VAL A 289 17.19 -12.96 -4.76
CA VAL A 289 17.78 -11.86 -3.99
C VAL A 289 18.34 -12.36 -2.65
N LEU A 290 17.67 -13.36 -2.05
CA LEU A 290 18.10 -14.03 -0.81
C LEU A 290 18.91 -15.30 -1.07
N TYR A 291 19.40 -15.53 -2.28
CA TYR A 291 20.14 -16.74 -2.66
C TYR A 291 19.37 -18.04 -2.36
N GLY A 292 18.05 -17.98 -2.40
CA GLY A 292 17.15 -19.10 -2.07
C GLY A 292 17.02 -19.40 -0.57
N LYS A 293 17.61 -18.58 0.30
CA LYS A 293 17.49 -18.72 1.76
C LYS A 293 16.32 -17.87 2.23
N VAL A 294 15.15 -18.44 2.19
CA VAL A 294 13.88 -17.77 2.55
C VAL A 294 13.24 -18.49 3.72
N ASP A 295 13.07 -17.82 4.85
CA ASP A 295 12.42 -18.39 6.04
C ASP A 295 10.94 -18.61 5.81
N ALA A 296 10.26 -17.65 5.18
CA ALA A 296 8.84 -17.76 4.85
C ALA A 296 8.42 -16.85 3.69
N ILE A 297 7.35 -17.25 3.01
CA ILE A 297 6.59 -16.43 2.07
C ILE A 297 5.28 -16.03 2.76
N LEU A 298 5.03 -14.72 2.87
CA LEU A 298 3.81 -14.20 3.49
C LEU A 298 2.90 -13.61 2.41
N LEU A 299 1.67 -14.10 2.33
CA LEU A 299 0.65 -13.61 1.40
C LEU A 299 -0.38 -12.79 2.18
N THR A 300 -0.62 -11.55 1.78
CA THR A 300 -1.52 -10.61 2.46
C THR A 300 -2.35 -9.80 1.47
N GLY A 301 -3.17 -8.86 1.95
CA GLY A 301 -4.06 -8.05 1.13
C GLY A 301 -5.45 -8.66 0.97
N GLY A 302 -6.38 -7.89 0.38
CA GLY A 302 -7.78 -8.29 0.26
C GLY A 302 -8.01 -9.51 -0.62
N ILE A 303 -7.19 -9.71 -1.66
CA ILE A 303 -7.29 -10.88 -2.55
C ILE A 303 -6.83 -12.17 -1.85
N ALA A 304 -6.05 -12.07 -0.78
CA ALA A 304 -5.61 -13.24 -0.01
C ALA A 304 -6.75 -13.96 0.74
N TYR A 305 -7.96 -13.40 0.79
CA TYR A 305 -9.17 -14.11 1.22
C TYR A 305 -9.63 -15.18 0.24
N SER A 306 -9.17 -15.14 -1.02
CA SER A 306 -9.61 -16.06 -2.07
C SER A 306 -8.85 -17.39 -2.03
N ASP A 307 -9.50 -18.46 -1.58
CA ASP A 307 -8.94 -19.82 -1.64
C ASP A 307 -8.63 -20.25 -3.07
N TYR A 308 -9.42 -19.80 -4.05
CA TYR A 308 -9.18 -20.05 -5.47
C TYR A 308 -7.80 -19.55 -5.90
N ILE A 309 -7.46 -18.31 -5.56
CA ILE A 309 -6.17 -17.69 -5.93
C ILE A 309 -5.03 -18.27 -5.08
N ILE A 310 -5.22 -18.36 -3.78
CA ILE A 310 -4.17 -18.84 -2.85
C ILE A 310 -3.77 -20.28 -3.14
N SER A 311 -4.73 -21.17 -3.41
CA SER A 311 -4.41 -22.56 -3.72
C SER A 311 -3.62 -22.71 -5.01
N ARG A 312 -3.97 -21.94 -6.06
CA ARG A 312 -3.24 -21.92 -7.33
C ARG A 312 -1.84 -21.32 -7.20
N LEU A 313 -1.72 -20.25 -6.43
CA LEU A 313 -0.43 -19.63 -6.16
C LEU A 313 0.49 -20.57 -5.37
N LYS A 314 -0.02 -21.19 -4.29
CA LYS A 314 0.73 -22.18 -3.49
C LYS A 314 1.29 -23.31 -4.35
N LYS A 315 0.52 -23.85 -5.30
CA LYS A 315 1.00 -24.90 -6.22
C LYS A 315 2.25 -24.49 -7.00
N ARG A 316 2.44 -23.20 -7.27
CA ARG A 316 3.55 -22.68 -8.06
C ARG A 316 4.78 -22.30 -7.23
N ILE A 317 4.61 -21.99 -5.92
CA ILE A 317 5.69 -21.41 -5.11
C ILE A 317 6.04 -22.22 -3.87
N SER A 318 5.30 -23.30 -3.54
CA SER A 318 5.51 -24.09 -2.31
C SER A 318 6.89 -24.75 -2.19
N PHE A 319 7.60 -24.87 -3.31
CA PHE A 319 8.96 -25.42 -3.30
C PHE A 319 10.03 -24.41 -2.85
N LEU A 320 9.68 -23.11 -2.74
CA LEU A 320 10.63 -22.05 -2.39
C LEU A 320 10.82 -21.95 -0.87
N ALA A 321 9.72 -21.92 -0.10
CA ALA A 321 9.72 -21.78 1.35
C ALA A 321 8.32 -22.06 1.93
N PRO A 322 8.18 -22.21 3.27
CA PRO A 322 6.88 -22.25 3.94
C PRO A 322 6.03 -21.02 3.62
N ILE A 323 4.70 -21.22 3.41
CA ILE A 323 3.79 -20.16 3.02
C ILE A 323 2.77 -19.91 4.13
N TYR A 324 2.68 -18.67 4.57
CA TYR A 324 1.68 -18.20 5.53
C TYR A 324 0.76 -17.17 4.88
N VAL A 325 -0.51 -17.18 5.25
CA VAL A 325 -1.53 -16.31 4.65
C VAL A 325 -2.17 -15.45 5.72
N TYR A 326 -2.09 -14.14 5.53
CA TYR A 326 -2.63 -13.11 6.41
C TYR A 326 -3.59 -12.23 5.61
N PRO A 327 -4.84 -12.69 5.38
CA PRO A 327 -5.79 -11.94 4.55
C PRO A 327 -6.14 -10.58 5.15
N GLY A 328 -6.37 -9.60 4.29
CA GLY A 328 -6.72 -8.24 4.67
C GLY A 328 -5.54 -7.28 4.69
N GLU A 329 -5.85 -6.03 4.94
CA GLU A 329 -4.86 -4.95 4.88
C GLU A 329 -4.30 -4.59 6.26
N GLY A 330 -5.13 -4.61 7.32
CA GLY A 330 -4.74 -4.25 8.69
C GLY A 330 -4.16 -2.85 8.85
N GLU A 331 -4.38 -1.94 7.86
CA GLU A 331 -3.71 -0.64 7.80
C GLU A 331 -4.05 0.26 8.99
N MET A 332 -5.32 0.26 9.43
CA MET A 332 -5.77 1.11 10.54
C MET A 332 -5.12 0.68 11.86
N GLU A 333 -5.11 -0.62 12.11
CA GLU A 333 -4.45 -1.22 13.27
C GLU A 333 -2.93 -0.98 13.23
N SER A 334 -2.31 -1.14 12.05
CA SER A 334 -0.88 -0.91 11.86
C SER A 334 -0.49 0.54 12.14
N LEU A 335 -1.28 1.51 11.67
CA LEU A 335 -1.05 2.93 11.97
C LEU A 335 -1.19 3.18 13.47
N ALA A 336 -2.27 2.68 14.11
CA ALA A 336 -2.49 2.85 15.53
C ALA A 336 -1.32 2.31 16.36
N TYR A 337 -0.84 1.11 16.06
CA TYR A 337 0.27 0.49 16.78
C TYR A 337 1.60 1.24 16.59
N ASN A 338 1.85 1.77 15.41
CA ASN A 338 3.02 2.61 15.16
C ASN A 338 2.97 3.91 16.00
N ALA A 339 1.81 4.58 16.06
CA ALA A 339 1.64 5.77 16.90
C ALA A 339 1.77 5.43 18.40
N LEU A 340 1.17 4.33 18.83
CA LEU A 340 1.25 3.87 20.21
C LEU A 340 2.69 3.54 20.63
N GLY A 341 3.43 2.83 19.80
CA GLY A 341 4.84 2.52 20.01
C GLY A 341 5.72 3.77 20.08
N ALA A 342 5.43 4.77 19.23
CA ALA A 342 6.11 6.07 19.27
C ALA A 342 5.83 6.85 20.56
N LEU A 343 4.56 6.88 21.01
CA LEU A 343 4.17 7.53 22.26
C LEU A 343 4.76 6.85 23.51
N ARG A 344 4.91 5.53 23.47
CA ARG A 344 5.52 4.74 24.56
C ARG A 344 7.05 4.77 24.54
N GLY A 345 7.67 5.33 23.49
CA GLY A 345 9.12 5.29 23.31
C GLY A 345 9.66 3.90 22.90
N GLU A 346 8.79 2.98 22.51
CA GLU A 346 9.14 1.63 22.04
C GLU A 346 9.65 1.66 20.57
N LEU A 347 9.16 2.62 19.80
CA LEU A 347 9.60 2.88 18.43
C LEU A 347 10.27 4.25 18.32
N PRO A 348 11.44 4.33 17.66
CA PRO A 348 12.10 5.62 17.46
C PRO A 348 11.28 6.48 16.50
N VAL A 349 11.06 7.74 16.87
CA VAL A 349 10.45 8.73 15.99
C VAL A 349 11.55 9.38 15.15
N GLN A 350 11.44 9.27 13.85
CA GLN A 350 12.40 9.82 12.90
C GLN A 350 12.05 11.26 12.53
N ILE A 351 13.05 12.00 12.07
CA ILE A 351 12.91 13.38 11.59
C ILE A 351 12.98 13.37 10.07
N TYR A 352 11.93 13.83 9.42
CA TYR A 352 11.94 14.08 7.98
C TYR A 352 12.75 15.35 7.67
N LYS A 353 13.72 15.22 6.75
CA LYS A 353 14.70 16.27 6.41
C LYS A 353 14.54 16.72 4.96
#